data_4eed40ffc0e31ba6df9737fd9e9dd3c1
#
_entry.id   4eed40ffc0e31ba6df9737fd9e9dd3c1
#
_cell.length_a   1.000
_cell.length_b   1.000
_cell.length_c   1.000
_cell.angle_alpha   90.00
_cell.angle_beta   90.00
_cell.angle_gamma   90.00
#
_symmetry.space_group_name_H-M   'P 1'
#
loop_
_entity.id
_entity.type
_entity.pdbx_description
1 polymer ?
#
loop_
_entity_poly.entity_id
_entity_poly.type
_entity_poly.pdbx_seq_one_letter_code
_entity_poly.pdbx_strand_id
1 'polypeptide(L)'
;MITCADLIRGNPPLQEGFAQIQVTSVLDEPPEDGVGAPQRNGIPKVYVIDGLLDLTLSVSALAAFDSRLAACECIKAYFFNHARIRKHFLRRAIDGHSSGADETANVLTTLLQPLEGRISGDPYRYWFAAVLMFHLIFEDHEAKELAMSVAEGDSSNGEEVVTCIQTITANLITGVQKNADERVLVAYLMLLCGWLFEDPDAVNDFLGEGSNVQSLVQAVLHGGGDETIVQGLCAMLLGIVYEFSTKDSPVPRATIHTILASRMGRDQYIDRLMKLRGHPLLRDFEVLSQKLSSAPTGGLPDVLFDKSFVDFAKDNFSRLLRVIDRDPGMEIPVIANGVQKGISREMVDSLRSQLAEKEKALQKAEEDLLSRGRQLGQEQADHRRAKETAAVEISRIKSVNEALQRHHEDDLKYVVTYVSVKIR
;
A
#
# COMPACT_ATOMS: atom_id res chain seq x y z
N MET A 1 0.57 -11.62 29.51
CA MET A 1 0.31 -11.70 28.06
C MET A 1 1.25 -10.79 27.26
N ILE A 2 1.36 -9.50 27.52
CA ILE A 2 2.26 -8.60 26.76
C ILE A 2 3.71 -9.07 26.78
N THR A 3 4.27 -9.43 27.95
CA THR A 3 5.63 -10.00 28.04
C THR A 3 5.81 -11.28 27.21
N CYS A 4 4.78 -12.13 27.14
CA CYS A 4 4.81 -13.32 26.27
C CYS A 4 4.83 -12.90 24.79
N ALA A 5 4.02 -11.90 24.42
CA ALA A 5 4.01 -11.36 23.06
C ALA A 5 5.41 -10.87 22.66
N ASP A 6 6.08 -10.13 23.54
CA ASP A 6 7.44 -9.61 23.26
C ASP A 6 8.47 -10.73 23.11
N LEU A 7 8.34 -11.82 23.88
CA LEU A 7 9.26 -12.96 23.81
C LEU A 7 9.09 -13.80 22.54
N ILE A 8 7.86 -14.00 22.08
CA ILE A 8 7.57 -14.86 20.92
C ILE A 8 7.67 -14.11 19.58
N ARG A 9 7.51 -12.78 19.57
CA ARG A 9 7.48 -11.97 18.37
C ARG A 9 8.76 -12.14 17.56
N GLY A 10 8.62 -12.67 16.34
CA GLY A 10 9.74 -12.86 15.41
C GLY A 10 10.76 -13.93 15.85
N ASN A 11 10.36 -14.82 16.74
CA ASN A 11 11.17 -15.96 17.17
C ASN A 11 10.49 -17.29 16.78
N PRO A 12 10.76 -17.86 15.59
CA PRO A 12 10.05 -19.01 15.08
C PRO A 12 10.03 -20.23 16.02
N PRO A 13 11.13 -20.64 16.68
CA PRO A 13 11.08 -21.73 17.64
C PRO A 13 10.14 -21.48 18.82
N LEU A 14 10.10 -20.24 19.34
CA LEU A 14 9.20 -19.91 20.44
C LEU A 14 7.74 -19.81 19.97
N GLN A 15 7.50 -19.31 18.74
CA GLN A 15 6.16 -19.29 18.15
C GLN A 15 5.63 -20.71 17.94
N GLU A 16 6.42 -21.61 17.39
CA GLU A 16 6.04 -23.02 17.20
C GLU A 16 5.84 -23.73 18.56
N GLY A 17 6.70 -23.49 19.54
CA GLY A 17 6.56 -24.01 20.90
C GLY A 17 5.31 -23.49 21.61
N PHE A 18 4.99 -22.21 21.41
CA PHE A 18 3.81 -21.57 21.99
C PHE A 18 2.49 -22.25 21.54
N ALA A 19 2.42 -22.67 20.29
CA ALA A 19 1.28 -23.42 19.75
C ALA A 19 1.03 -24.76 20.45
N GLN A 20 2.04 -25.36 21.06
CA GLN A 20 1.96 -26.67 21.71
C GLN A 20 1.57 -26.56 23.18
N ILE A 21 1.54 -25.38 23.77
CA ILE A 21 1.21 -25.19 25.19
C ILE A 21 -0.26 -25.44 25.39
N GLN A 22 -0.55 -26.34 26.32
CA GLN A 22 -1.91 -26.60 26.79
C GLN A 22 -2.09 -26.03 28.21
N VAL A 23 -3.20 -25.36 28.43
CA VAL A 23 -3.62 -24.81 29.72
C VAL A 23 -4.93 -25.42 30.16
N THR A 24 -5.15 -25.42 31.44
CA THR A 24 -6.44 -25.83 32.01
C THR A 24 -7.43 -24.69 31.83
N SER A 25 -8.60 -24.95 31.24
CA SER A 25 -9.66 -23.94 31.15
C SER A 25 -10.13 -23.53 32.53
N VAL A 26 -9.99 -22.25 32.88
CA VAL A 26 -10.48 -21.69 34.16
C VAL A 26 -11.96 -21.31 34.03
N LEU A 27 -12.51 -21.30 32.81
CA LEU A 27 -13.88 -20.88 32.53
C LEU A 27 -14.94 -21.93 32.87
N ASP A 28 -14.52 -23.18 33.15
CA ASP A 28 -15.40 -24.29 33.48
C ASP A 28 -15.45 -24.63 35.00
N GLU A 29 -15.14 -23.67 35.87
CA GLU A 29 -15.40 -23.89 37.31
C GLU A 29 -16.92 -23.81 37.57
N PRO A 30 -17.57 -24.93 37.99
CA PRO A 30 -18.96 -24.89 38.40
C PRO A 30 -19.10 -24.02 39.65
N PRO A 31 -20.26 -23.35 39.85
CA PRO A 31 -20.48 -22.54 41.03
C PRO A 31 -20.28 -23.40 42.31
N GLU A 32 -19.59 -22.82 43.28
CA GLU A 32 -19.37 -23.42 44.59
C GLU A 32 -20.69 -23.54 45.37
N ASP A 33 -21.54 -24.51 45.03
CA ASP A 33 -22.68 -24.83 45.87
C ASP A 33 -22.90 -26.36 45.98
N GLY A 34 -22.42 -26.88 47.09
CA GLY A 34 -23.12 -27.94 47.83
C GLY A 34 -23.02 -29.38 47.38
N VAL A 35 -22.17 -30.12 48.13
CA VAL A 35 -22.39 -31.54 48.51
C VAL A 35 -22.57 -32.58 47.43
N GLY A 36 -21.49 -33.29 47.13
CA GLY A 36 -21.48 -34.53 46.34
C GLY A 36 -20.52 -34.51 45.16
N ALA A 37 -19.22 -34.60 45.44
CA ALA A 37 -18.22 -34.67 44.39
C ALA A 37 -18.22 -36.04 43.67
N PRO A 38 -18.58 -36.13 42.40
CA PRO A 38 -18.13 -37.25 41.57
C PRO A 38 -16.65 -37.01 41.21
N GLN A 39 -15.89 -38.11 41.18
CA GLN A 39 -14.47 -38.12 40.81
C GLN A 39 -14.25 -37.33 39.48
N ARG A 40 -13.48 -36.23 39.55
CA ARG A 40 -13.07 -35.40 38.41
C ARG A 40 -12.12 -36.18 37.53
N ASN A 41 -12.61 -36.84 36.52
CA ASN A 41 -11.80 -37.26 35.38
C ASN A 41 -11.46 -36.01 34.57
N GLY A 42 -10.22 -35.55 34.71
CA GLY A 42 -9.50 -34.60 33.84
C GLY A 42 -10.25 -33.30 33.44
N ILE A 43 -9.85 -32.19 34.01
CA ILE A 43 -10.26 -30.88 33.54
C ILE A 43 -9.80 -30.77 32.05
N PRO A 44 -10.67 -30.38 31.10
CA PRO A 44 -10.30 -30.31 29.70
C PRO A 44 -9.13 -29.34 29.52
N LYS A 45 -8.09 -29.83 28.84
CA LYS A 45 -6.93 -29.00 28.45
C LYS A 45 -7.20 -28.36 27.10
N VAL A 46 -7.04 -27.05 27.03
CA VAL A 46 -7.23 -26.27 25.84
C VAL A 46 -5.86 -25.73 25.40
N TYR A 47 -5.60 -25.67 24.12
CA TYR A 47 -4.40 -24.99 23.64
C TYR A 47 -4.42 -23.51 24.00
N VAL A 48 -3.26 -22.98 24.36
CA VAL A 48 -3.13 -21.57 24.76
C VAL A 48 -3.68 -20.62 23.68
N ILE A 49 -3.46 -20.95 22.39
CA ILE A 49 -3.96 -20.14 21.28
C ILE A 49 -5.49 -20.11 21.25
N ASP A 50 -6.16 -21.23 21.52
CA ASP A 50 -7.62 -21.30 21.55
C ASP A 50 -8.19 -20.49 22.71
N GLY A 51 -7.59 -20.63 23.89
CA GLY A 51 -7.98 -19.81 25.05
C GLY A 51 -7.75 -18.32 24.84
N LEU A 52 -6.70 -17.92 24.16
CA LEU A 52 -6.46 -16.51 23.78
C LEU A 52 -7.47 -16.02 22.75
N LEU A 53 -7.85 -16.87 21.79
CA LEU A 53 -8.83 -16.53 20.77
C LEU A 53 -10.23 -16.37 21.38
N ASP A 54 -10.63 -17.29 22.27
CA ASP A 54 -11.88 -17.21 23.04
C ASP A 54 -11.89 -15.94 23.91
N LEU A 55 -10.81 -15.65 24.62
CA LEU A 55 -10.69 -14.43 25.42
C LEU A 55 -10.81 -13.17 24.53
N THR A 56 -10.28 -13.20 23.33
CA THR A 56 -10.31 -12.06 22.42
C THR A 56 -11.70 -11.83 21.81
N LEU A 57 -12.40 -12.90 21.38
CA LEU A 57 -13.60 -12.80 20.55
C LEU A 57 -14.90 -13.12 21.29
N SER A 58 -14.87 -13.96 22.35
CA SER A 58 -16.09 -14.47 22.99
C SER A 58 -16.49 -13.72 24.27
N VAL A 59 -15.54 -13.09 24.95
CA VAL A 59 -15.80 -12.39 26.21
C VAL A 59 -16.24 -10.95 25.94
N SER A 60 -17.51 -10.65 26.23
CA SER A 60 -18.09 -9.32 26.01
C SER A 60 -18.03 -8.38 27.24
N ALA A 61 -17.38 -8.77 28.30
CA ALA A 61 -17.34 -7.96 29.52
C ALA A 61 -16.46 -6.70 29.34
N LEU A 62 -17.03 -5.53 29.62
CA LEU A 62 -16.33 -4.23 29.54
C LEU A 62 -15.06 -4.21 30.40
N ALA A 63 -15.10 -4.82 31.57
CA ALA A 63 -13.95 -4.92 32.48
C ALA A 63 -12.79 -5.78 31.95
N ALA A 64 -13.00 -6.57 30.90
CA ALA A 64 -12.00 -7.47 30.31
C ALA A 64 -11.32 -6.88 29.07
N PHE A 65 -11.62 -5.64 28.66
CA PHE A 65 -11.09 -5.06 27.38
C PHE A 65 -9.57 -5.09 27.32
N ASP A 66 -8.85 -4.67 28.35
CA ASP A 66 -7.39 -4.69 28.37
C ASP A 66 -6.82 -6.12 28.28
N SER A 67 -7.53 -7.09 28.86
CA SER A 67 -7.16 -8.50 28.74
C SER A 67 -7.37 -9.04 27.33
N ARG A 68 -8.45 -8.63 26.67
CA ARG A 68 -8.73 -8.96 25.26
C ARG A 68 -7.68 -8.38 24.33
N LEU A 69 -7.33 -7.09 24.56
CA LEU A 69 -6.28 -6.43 23.78
C LEU A 69 -4.92 -7.12 23.96
N ALA A 70 -4.57 -7.45 25.21
CA ALA A 70 -3.33 -8.17 25.48
C ALA A 70 -3.31 -9.58 24.87
N ALA A 71 -4.45 -10.28 24.82
CA ALA A 71 -4.60 -11.56 24.15
C ALA A 71 -4.44 -11.41 22.63
N CYS A 72 -5.07 -10.41 22.04
CA CYS A 72 -4.91 -10.08 20.62
C CYS A 72 -3.44 -9.79 20.27
N GLU A 73 -2.72 -9.01 21.08
CA GLU A 73 -1.29 -8.74 20.89
C GLU A 73 -0.44 -10.01 20.97
N CYS A 74 -0.78 -10.97 21.84
CA CYS A 74 -0.12 -12.28 21.85
C CYS A 74 -0.35 -13.06 20.57
N ILE A 75 -1.59 -13.09 20.05
CA ILE A 75 -1.91 -13.80 18.81
C ILE A 75 -1.20 -13.11 17.62
N LYS A 76 -1.18 -11.79 17.57
CA LYS A 76 -0.43 -11.03 16.54
C LYS A 76 1.07 -11.35 16.60
N ALA A 77 1.65 -11.43 17.79
CA ALA A 77 3.06 -11.80 17.95
C ALA A 77 3.33 -13.24 17.49
N TYR A 78 2.36 -14.15 17.70
CA TYR A 78 2.41 -15.52 17.22
C TYR A 78 2.40 -15.60 15.69
N PHE A 79 1.69 -14.72 14.99
CA PHE A 79 1.67 -14.64 13.52
C PHE A 79 2.87 -13.93 12.91
N PHE A 80 3.55 -13.09 13.69
CA PHE A 80 4.54 -12.16 13.17
C PHE A 80 5.67 -12.83 12.42
N ASN A 81 5.83 -12.48 11.14
CA ASN A 81 6.85 -13.02 10.22
C ASN A 81 6.91 -14.56 10.13
N HIS A 82 5.78 -15.26 10.32
CA HIS A 82 5.72 -16.70 10.28
C HIS A 82 4.63 -17.23 9.35
N ALA A 83 4.93 -17.32 8.05
CA ALA A 83 3.96 -17.70 7.01
C ALA A 83 3.29 -19.07 7.25
N ARG A 84 4.03 -20.10 7.74
CA ARG A 84 3.47 -21.42 8.03
C ARG A 84 2.41 -21.37 9.11
N ILE A 85 2.66 -20.63 10.20
CA ILE A 85 1.71 -20.46 11.29
C ILE A 85 0.45 -19.73 10.79
N ARG A 86 0.63 -18.62 10.04
CA ARG A 86 -0.49 -17.87 9.45
C ARG A 86 -1.38 -18.75 8.59
N LYS A 87 -0.79 -19.50 7.66
CA LYS A 87 -1.52 -20.44 6.80
C LYS A 87 -2.23 -21.55 7.57
N HIS A 88 -1.54 -22.14 8.57
CA HIS A 88 -2.15 -23.19 9.39
C HIS A 88 -3.36 -22.66 10.17
N PHE A 89 -3.22 -21.51 10.81
CA PHE A 89 -4.30 -20.87 11.55
C PHE A 89 -5.47 -20.49 10.64
N LEU A 90 -5.18 -19.94 9.46
CA LEU A 90 -6.21 -19.56 8.49
C LEU A 90 -6.99 -20.79 7.97
N ARG A 91 -6.30 -21.89 7.63
CA ARG A 91 -6.95 -23.15 7.24
C ARG A 91 -7.87 -23.66 8.33
N ARG A 92 -7.40 -23.66 9.57
CA ARG A 92 -8.21 -24.07 10.72
C ARG A 92 -9.43 -23.17 10.90
N ALA A 93 -9.29 -21.84 10.70
CA ALA A 93 -10.43 -20.93 10.75
C ALA A 93 -11.44 -21.20 9.63
N ILE A 94 -10.96 -21.54 8.43
CA ILE A 94 -11.81 -21.92 7.27
C ILE A 94 -12.55 -23.23 7.57
N ASP A 95 -11.84 -24.26 8.02
CA ASP A 95 -12.40 -25.58 8.30
C ASP A 95 -13.47 -25.48 9.42
N GLY A 96 -13.18 -24.72 10.48
CA GLY A 96 -14.13 -24.48 11.58
C GLY A 96 -15.38 -23.75 11.11
N HIS A 97 -15.21 -22.68 10.33
CA HIS A 97 -16.33 -21.92 9.76
C HIS A 97 -17.20 -22.80 8.84
N SER A 98 -16.59 -23.54 7.92
CA SER A 98 -17.31 -24.37 6.93
C SER A 98 -18.02 -25.56 7.56
N SER A 99 -17.48 -26.13 8.64
CA SER A 99 -18.10 -27.26 9.36
C SER A 99 -19.23 -26.84 10.30
N GLY A 100 -19.31 -25.57 10.66
CA GLY A 100 -20.22 -25.07 11.70
C GLY A 100 -19.94 -25.67 13.09
N ALA A 101 -18.80 -26.33 13.25
CA ALA A 101 -18.38 -27.00 14.49
C ALA A 101 -17.37 -26.13 15.26
N ASP A 102 -17.67 -24.84 15.41
CA ASP A 102 -16.81 -23.94 16.17
C ASP A 102 -16.94 -24.23 17.68
N GLU A 103 -16.12 -25.13 18.17
CA GLU A 103 -15.93 -25.35 19.62
C GLU A 103 -15.24 -24.14 20.27
N THR A 104 -14.54 -23.32 19.48
CA THR A 104 -13.82 -22.10 19.87
C THR A 104 -14.27 -20.91 19.05
N ALA A 105 -14.03 -19.69 19.52
CA ALA A 105 -14.32 -18.49 18.77
C ALA A 105 -13.55 -18.48 17.43
N ASN A 106 -14.23 -18.11 16.34
CA ASN A 106 -13.68 -18.14 15.00
C ASN A 106 -13.69 -16.74 14.36
N VAL A 107 -12.55 -16.34 13.80
CA VAL A 107 -12.36 -15.03 13.16
C VAL A 107 -13.29 -14.87 11.95
N LEU A 108 -13.36 -15.88 11.06
CA LEU A 108 -14.20 -15.84 9.86
C LEU A 108 -15.66 -15.83 10.21
N THR A 109 -16.11 -16.74 11.08
CA THR A 109 -17.50 -16.78 11.54
C THR A 109 -17.92 -15.43 12.15
N THR A 110 -17.03 -14.77 12.90
CA THR A 110 -17.32 -13.44 13.46
C THR A 110 -17.47 -12.38 12.37
N LEU A 111 -16.59 -12.36 11.37
CA LEU A 111 -16.61 -11.34 10.31
C LEU A 111 -17.75 -11.52 9.30
N LEU A 112 -18.17 -12.76 9.05
CA LEU A 112 -19.19 -13.08 8.06
C LEU A 112 -20.61 -13.03 8.63
N GLN A 113 -20.76 -12.96 9.96
CA GLN A 113 -22.09 -12.78 10.57
C GLN A 113 -22.73 -11.46 10.15
N PRO A 114 -24.02 -11.46 9.75
CA PRO A 114 -24.74 -10.23 9.45
C PRO A 114 -24.76 -9.25 10.63
N LEU A 115 -24.58 -7.97 10.34
CA LEU A 115 -24.62 -6.91 11.34
C LEU A 115 -26.03 -6.67 11.94
N GLU A 116 -27.04 -7.46 11.55
CA GLU A 116 -28.42 -7.25 11.98
C GLU A 116 -28.69 -7.71 13.41
N GLY A 117 -29.09 -6.80 14.26
CA GLY A 117 -29.76 -7.04 15.53
C GLY A 117 -28.91 -7.33 16.77
N ARG A 118 -27.60 -7.57 16.65
CA ARG A 118 -26.72 -7.92 17.79
C ARG A 118 -25.55 -6.96 18.05
N ILE A 119 -25.42 -5.89 17.29
CA ILE A 119 -24.29 -4.93 17.41
C ILE A 119 -24.31 -4.14 18.72
N SER A 120 -25.43 -4.13 19.43
CA SER A 120 -25.62 -3.27 20.61
C SER A 120 -24.78 -3.65 21.84
N GLY A 121 -24.01 -4.76 21.80
CA GLY A 121 -23.28 -5.22 22.95
C GLY A 121 -21.76 -5.12 22.90
N ASP A 122 -21.11 -5.47 21.76
CA ASP A 122 -19.65 -5.59 21.69
C ASP A 122 -19.09 -5.29 20.28
N PRO A 123 -18.89 -4.01 19.92
CA PRO A 123 -18.30 -3.63 18.63
C PRO A 123 -16.85 -4.08 18.48
N TYR A 124 -16.12 -4.23 19.59
CA TYR A 124 -14.74 -4.66 19.57
C TYR A 124 -14.55 -6.13 19.20
N ARG A 125 -15.58 -6.97 19.30
CA ARG A 125 -15.51 -8.33 18.77
C ARG A 125 -15.19 -8.33 17.28
N TYR A 126 -15.87 -7.49 16.50
CA TYR A 126 -15.60 -7.32 15.06
C TYR A 126 -14.25 -6.66 14.81
N TRP A 127 -13.89 -5.68 15.63
CA TRP A 127 -12.60 -5.03 15.53
C TRP A 127 -11.43 -6.01 15.75
N PHE A 128 -11.48 -6.82 16.79
CA PHE A 128 -10.46 -7.85 17.03
C PHE A 128 -10.40 -8.89 15.90
N ALA A 129 -11.55 -9.36 15.44
CA ALA A 129 -11.61 -10.31 14.32
C ALA A 129 -11.00 -9.73 13.06
N ALA A 130 -11.31 -8.47 12.71
CA ALA A 130 -10.76 -7.79 11.55
C ALA A 130 -9.24 -7.56 11.67
N VAL A 131 -8.75 -7.18 12.84
CA VAL A 131 -7.31 -7.02 13.11
C VAL A 131 -6.58 -8.36 12.99
N LEU A 132 -7.09 -9.42 13.58
CA LEU A 132 -6.48 -10.74 13.46
C LEU A 132 -6.46 -11.23 12.01
N MET A 133 -7.57 -11.06 11.29
CA MET A 133 -7.62 -11.39 9.85
C MET A 133 -6.64 -10.56 9.04
N PHE A 134 -6.54 -9.26 9.30
CA PHE A 134 -5.56 -8.39 8.68
C PHE A 134 -4.13 -8.93 8.86
N HIS A 135 -3.74 -9.29 10.09
CA HIS A 135 -2.41 -9.85 10.35
C HIS A 135 -2.16 -11.24 9.74
N LEU A 136 -3.23 -12.00 9.46
CA LEU A 136 -3.11 -13.28 8.75
C LEU A 136 -2.80 -13.12 7.27
N ILE A 137 -3.41 -12.12 6.61
CA ILE A 137 -3.39 -11.99 5.14
C ILE A 137 -2.51 -10.84 4.63
N PHE A 138 -2.16 -9.86 5.48
CA PHE A 138 -1.42 -8.67 5.06
C PHE A 138 -0.03 -9.05 4.56
N GLU A 139 0.33 -8.54 3.38
CA GLU A 139 1.58 -8.83 2.67
C GLU A 139 1.85 -10.34 2.40
N ASP A 140 0.79 -11.16 2.37
CA ASP A 140 0.88 -12.58 2.07
C ASP A 140 -0.16 -12.95 1.01
N HIS A 141 0.28 -13.00 -0.25
CA HIS A 141 -0.61 -13.28 -1.37
C HIS A 141 -1.23 -14.67 -1.30
N GLU A 142 -0.48 -15.69 -0.88
CA GLU A 142 -1.01 -17.04 -0.75
C GLU A 142 -2.08 -17.13 0.37
N ALA A 143 -1.90 -16.35 1.44
CA ALA A 143 -2.92 -16.26 2.50
C ALA A 143 -4.16 -15.52 2.02
N LYS A 144 -4.01 -14.45 1.22
CA LYS A 144 -5.13 -13.75 0.58
C LYS A 144 -5.91 -14.66 -0.35
N GLU A 145 -5.22 -15.41 -1.23
CA GLU A 145 -5.83 -16.38 -2.15
C GLU A 145 -6.57 -17.49 -1.39
N LEU A 146 -5.97 -18.02 -0.31
CA LEU A 146 -6.62 -19.01 0.55
C LEU A 146 -7.89 -18.45 1.21
N ALA A 147 -7.86 -17.23 1.72
CA ALA A 147 -9.02 -16.59 2.31
C ALA A 147 -10.13 -16.30 1.28
N MET A 148 -9.76 -15.94 0.05
CA MET A 148 -10.71 -15.73 -1.06
C MET A 148 -11.39 -17.03 -1.51
N SER A 149 -10.83 -18.20 -1.22
CA SER A 149 -11.48 -19.47 -1.52
C SER A 149 -12.71 -19.76 -0.63
N VAL A 150 -12.92 -18.97 0.42
CA VAL A 150 -14.09 -19.09 1.30
C VAL A 150 -15.29 -18.46 0.63
N ALA A 151 -16.28 -19.28 0.34
CA ALA A 151 -17.55 -18.84 -0.26
C ALA A 151 -18.70 -19.58 0.41
N GLU A 152 -19.83 -18.91 0.54
CA GLU A 152 -21.09 -19.46 1.01
C GLU A 152 -22.05 -19.67 -0.19
N GLY A 153 -22.91 -20.65 -0.12
CA GLY A 153 -23.84 -21.03 -1.17
C GLY A 153 -23.37 -22.21 -2.02
N ASP A 154 -24.30 -22.91 -2.62
CA ASP A 154 -24.05 -24.09 -3.46
C ASP A 154 -24.60 -23.87 -4.88
N SER A 155 -23.68 -23.60 -5.81
CA SER A 155 -24.01 -23.41 -7.23
C SER A 155 -24.67 -24.65 -7.86
N SER A 156 -24.44 -25.85 -7.32
CA SER A 156 -25.07 -27.10 -7.82
C SER A 156 -26.57 -27.15 -7.49
N ASN A 157 -26.97 -26.46 -6.44
CA ASN A 157 -28.38 -26.32 -6.03
C ASN A 157 -29.06 -25.05 -6.59
N GLY A 158 -28.33 -24.25 -7.38
CA GLY A 158 -28.81 -22.99 -7.95
C GLY A 158 -28.78 -21.81 -6.94
N GLU A 159 -28.07 -21.97 -5.83
CA GLU A 159 -27.81 -20.89 -4.88
C GLU A 159 -26.71 -19.98 -5.41
N GLU A 160 -26.80 -18.69 -5.10
CA GLU A 160 -25.76 -17.72 -5.41
C GLU A 160 -24.54 -17.97 -4.53
N VAL A 161 -23.36 -18.08 -5.15
CA VAL A 161 -22.10 -18.23 -4.43
C VAL A 161 -21.57 -16.86 -4.08
N VAL A 162 -21.52 -16.56 -2.77
CA VAL A 162 -21.06 -15.28 -2.25
C VAL A 162 -19.72 -15.48 -1.55
N THR A 163 -18.72 -14.73 -1.94
CA THR A 163 -17.37 -14.80 -1.36
C THR A 163 -17.29 -14.07 -0.02
N CYS A 164 -16.26 -14.36 0.77
CA CYS A 164 -16.06 -13.66 2.03
C CYS A 164 -15.81 -12.15 1.84
N ILE A 165 -15.15 -11.70 0.76
CA ILE A 165 -14.98 -10.27 0.45
C ILE A 165 -16.34 -9.63 0.18
N GLN A 166 -17.20 -10.29 -0.60
CA GLN A 166 -18.54 -9.78 -0.90
C GLN A 166 -19.40 -9.68 0.37
N THR A 167 -19.37 -10.70 1.24
CA THR A 167 -20.08 -10.67 2.53
C THR A 167 -19.59 -9.55 3.44
N ILE A 168 -18.27 -9.41 3.61
CA ILE A 168 -17.67 -8.34 4.43
C ILE A 168 -18.02 -6.96 3.86
N THR A 169 -17.99 -6.82 2.53
CA THR A 169 -18.35 -5.57 1.85
C THR A 169 -19.81 -5.23 2.01
N ALA A 170 -20.71 -6.22 1.88
CA ALA A 170 -22.16 -6.05 2.12
C ALA A 170 -22.44 -5.63 3.57
N ASN A 171 -21.75 -6.25 4.54
CA ASN A 171 -21.82 -5.87 5.94
C ASN A 171 -21.36 -4.42 6.18
N LEU A 172 -20.22 -4.01 5.56
CA LEU A 172 -19.73 -2.64 5.64
C LEU A 172 -20.75 -1.65 5.06
N ILE A 173 -21.25 -1.89 3.85
CA ILE A 173 -22.20 -0.99 3.17
C ILE A 173 -23.51 -0.88 3.96
N THR A 174 -24.05 -2.02 4.40
CA THR A 174 -25.23 -2.06 5.27
C THR A 174 -24.99 -1.29 6.57
N GLY A 175 -23.83 -1.47 7.18
CA GLY A 175 -23.43 -0.76 8.38
C GLY A 175 -23.36 0.75 8.18
N VAL A 176 -22.75 1.21 7.09
CA VAL A 176 -22.70 2.64 6.74
C VAL A 176 -24.11 3.21 6.54
N GLN A 177 -24.96 2.51 5.80
CA GLN A 177 -26.35 2.96 5.54
C GLN A 177 -27.21 3.03 6.79
N LYS A 178 -26.96 2.14 7.76
CA LYS A 178 -27.70 2.06 9.02
C LYS A 178 -27.06 2.86 10.16
N ASN A 179 -25.99 3.59 9.91
CA ASN A 179 -25.18 4.30 10.92
C ASN A 179 -24.78 3.35 12.07
N ALA A 180 -24.18 2.21 11.70
CA ALA A 180 -23.65 1.26 12.67
C ALA A 180 -22.49 1.89 13.48
N ASP A 181 -22.10 1.22 14.56
CA ASP A 181 -21.01 1.67 15.42
C ASP A 181 -19.71 1.91 14.61
N GLU A 182 -19.12 3.11 14.77
CA GLU A 182 -17.93 3.54 14.01
C GLU A 182 -16.76 2.56 14.15
N ARG A 183 -16.60 1.93 15.32
CA ARG A 183 -15.54 0.92 15.60
C ARG A 183 -15.65 -0.30 14.70
N VAL A 184 -16.87 -0.72 14.37
CA VAL A 184 -17.16 -1.83 13.46
C VAL A 184 -16.85 -1.42 12.01
N LEU A 185 -17.27 -0.22 11.60
CA LEU A 185 -17.02 0.30 10.26
C LEU A 185 -15.51 0.48 10.01
N VAL A 186 -14.79 1.04 10.99
CA VAL A 186 -13.32 1.18 10.93
C VAL A 186 -12.65 -0.19 10.85
N ALA A 187 -13.13 -1.19 11.55
CA ALA A 187 -12.60 -2.55 11.51
C ALA A 187 -12.69 -3.16 10.10
N TYR A 188 -13.87 -3.12 9.48
CA TYR A 188 -14.04 -3.63 8.11
C TYR A 188 -13.24 -2.82 7.08
N LEU A 189 -13.18 -1.49 7.22
CA LEU A 189 -12.42 -0.64 6.32
C LEU A 189 -10.91 -0.89 6.42
N MET A 190 -10.35 -1.06 7.63
CA MET A 190 -8.95 -1.44 7.81
C MET A 190 -8.64 -2.78 7.12
N LEU A 191 -9.49 -3.78 7.33
CA LEU A 191 -9.33 -5.10 6.74
C LEU A 191 -9.38 -5.04 5.22
N LEU A 192 -10.40 -4.43 4.63
CA LEU A 192 -10.55 -4.33 3.18
C LEU A 192 -9.43 -3.50 2.53
N CYS A 193 -8.99 -2.39 3.14
CA CYS A 193 -7.85 -1.63 2.63
C CYS A 193 -6.58 -2.49 2.53
N GLY A 194 -6.27 -3.29 3.56
CA GLY A 194 -5.10 -4.18 3.53
C GLY A 194 -5.27 -5.38 2.61
N TRP A 195 -6.49 -5.91 2.48
CA TRP A 195 -6.76 -7.08 1.63
C TRP A 195 -6.67 -6.72 0.15
N LEU A 196 -7.35 -5.65 -0.28
CA LEU A 196 -7.42 -5.23 -1.68
C LEU A 196 -6.13 -4.56 -2.18
N PHE A 197 -5.26 -4.11 -1.26
CA PHE A 197 -4.02 -3.46 -1.65
C PHE A 197 -3.07 -4.44 -2.35
N GLU A 198 -2.64 -4.07 -3.56
CA GLU A 198 -1.77 -4.88 -4.43
C GLU A 198 -2.33 -6.28 -4.76
N ASP A 199 -3.68 -6.40 -4.78
CA ASP A 199 -4.37 -7.63 -5.13
C ASP A 199 -5.52 -7.38 -6.12
N PRO A 200 -5.27 -7.43 -7.44
CA PRO A 200 -6.31 -7.23 -8.46
C PRO A 200 -7.44 -8.26 -8.42
N ASP A 201 -7.18 -9.49 -7.95
CA ASP A 201 -8.21 -10.52 -7.85
C ASP A 201 -9.19 -10.19 -6.71
N ALA A 202 -8.67 -9.75 -5.56
CA ALA A 202 -9.50 -9.25 -4.47
C ALA A 202 -10.29 -8.00 -4.86
N VAL A 203 -9.67 -7.09 -5.64
CA VAL A 203 -10.37 -5.91 -6.19
C VAL A 203 -11.47 -6.33 -7.16
N ASN A 204 -11.26 -7.33 -8.03
CA ASN A 204 -12.26 -7.83 -8.95
C ASN A 204 -13.42 -8.46 -8.20
N ASP A 205 -13.15 -9.21 -7.14
CA ASP A 205 -14.18 -9.80 -6.29
C ASP A 205 -15.03 -8.73 -5.59
N PHE A 206 -14.39 -7.71 -5.02
CA PHE A 206 -15.07 -6.53 -4.47
C PHE A 206 -15.95 -5.81 -5.52
N LEU A 207 -15.50 -5.75 -6.77
CA LEU A 207 -16.21 -5.11 -7.89
C LEU A 207 -17.28 -6.01 -8.52
N GLY A 208 -17.37 -7.28 -8.13
CA GLY A 208 -18.44 -8.19 -8.57
C GLY A 208 -19.83 -7.61 -8.31
N GLU A 209 -19.99 -6.91 -7.18
CA GLU A 209 -21.17 -6.09 -6.89
C GLU A 209 -20.98 -4.66 -7.40
N GLY A 210 -21.51 -4.35 -8.59
CA GLY A 210 -21.32 -3.05 -9.24
C GLY A 210 -21.82 -1.82 -8.47
N SER A 211 -22.66 -2.00 -7.45
CA SER A 211 -23.18 -0.95 -6.58
C SER A 211 -22.20 -0.50 -5.50
N ASN A 212 -21.18 -1.30 -5.17
CA ASN A 212 -20.26 -1.07 -4.05
C ASN A 212 -19.53 0.26 -4.18
N VAL A 213 -18.99 0.57 -5.36
CA VAL A 213 -18.28 1.83 -5.63
C VAL A 213 -19.21 3.04 -5.39
N GLN A 214 -20.45 2.96 -5.87
CA GLN A 214 -21.42 4.05 -5.71
C GLN A 214 -21.82 4.25 -4.24
N SER A 215 -22.03 3.15 -3.51
CA SER A 215 -22.37 3.18 -2.08
C SER A 215 -21.25 3.79 -1.25
N LEU A 216 -19.98 3.44 -1.52
CA LEU A 216 -18.84 4.07 -0.85
C LEU A 216 -18.69 5.56 -1.21
N VAL A 217 -18.91 5.95 -2.47
CA VAL A 217 -18.92 7.37 -2.85
C VAL A 217 -20.00 8.13 -2.07
N GLN A 218 -21.19 7.56 -1.91
CA GLN A 218 -22.23 8.16 -1.10
C GLN A 218 -21.81 8.27 0.38
N ALA A 219 -21.17 7.26 0.93
CA ALA A 219 -20.64 7.30 2.30
C ALA A 219 -19.64 8.44 2.51
N VAL A 220 -18.76 8.70 1.53
CA VAL A 220 -17.82 9.83 1.56
C VAL A 220 -18.54 11.17 1.52
N LEU A 221 -19.66 11.27 0.77
CA LEU A 221 -20.39 12.54 0.55
C LEU A 221 -21.38 12.89 1.66
N HIS A 222 -22.08 11.90 2.22
CA HIS A 222 -23.27 12.11 3.06
C HIS A 222 -23.02 11.93 4.56
N GLY A 223 -21.81 11.61 5.00
CA GLY A 223 -21.50 11.46 6.42
C GLY A 223 -21.67 12.78 7.18
N GLY A 224 -22.22 12.70 8.39
CA GLY A 224 -22.36 13.83 9.30
C GLY A 224 -21.00 14.46 9.67
N GLY A 225 -21.00 15.70 10.17
CA GLY A 225 -19.78 16.51 10.35
C GLY A 225 -18.68 15.91 11.26
N ASP A 226 -18.97 14.91 12.08
CA ASP A 226 -18.02 14.28 13.02
C ASP A 226 -17.39 12.95 12.52
N GLU A 227 -17.93 12.33 11.46
CA GLU A 227 -17.49 11.03 10.96
C GLU A 227 -16.27 11.10 10.00
N THR A 228 -15.27 11.90 10.34
CA THR A 228 -14.11 12.16 9.47
C THR A 228 -13.27 10.92 9.22
N ILE A 229 -13.23 9.97 10.18
CA ILE A 229 -12.45 8.74 10.08
C ILE A 229 -13.04 7.79 9.04
N VAL A 230 -14.32 7.44 9.17
CA VAL A 230 -15.01 6.51 8.25
C VAL A 230 -15.00 7.04 6.82
N GLN A 231 -15.30 8.33 6.63
CA GLN A 231 -15.28 8.97 5.32
C GLN A 231 -13.89 8.95 4.68
N GLY A 232 -12.85 9.22 5.47
CA GLY A 232 -11.47 9.18 5.02
C GLY A 232 -11.02 7.77 4.65
N LEU A 233 -11.42 6.76 5.43
CA LEU A 233 -11.14 5.35 5.13
C LEU A 233 -11.92 4.85 3.92
N CYS A 234 -13.18 5.28 3.72
CA CYS A 234 -13.93 5.00 2.49
C CYS A 234 -13.24 5.61 1.26
N ALA A 235 -12.74 6.86 1.37
CA ALA A 235 -11.97 7.47 0.29
C ALA A 235 -10.65 6.73 0.03
N MET A 236 -9.97 6.24 1.08
CA MET A 236 -8.77 5.41 0.96
C MET A 236 -9.07 4.09 0.23
N LEU A 237 -10.14 3.39 0.61
CA LEU A 237 -10.58 2.15 -0.03
C LEU A 237 -10.93 2.38 -1.51
N LEU A 238 -11.67 3.45 -1.84
CA LEU A 238 -11.95 3.83 -3.23
C LEU A 238 -10.68 4.11 -4.02
N GLY A 239 -9.69 4.75 -3.43
CA GLY A 239 -8.38 4.96 -4.03
C GLY A 239 -7.66 3.65 -4.33
N ILE A 240 -7.67 2.69 -3.40
CA ILE A 240 -7.08 1.36 -3.57
C ILE A 240 -7.82 0.60 -4.68
N VAL A 241 -9.13 0.58 -4.67
CA VAL A 241 -9.94 -0.08 -5.71
C VAL A 241 -9.63 0.52 -7.09
N TYR A 242 -9.56 1.83 -7.23
CA TYR A 242 -9.20 2.46 -8.49
C TYR A 242 -7.75 2.16 -8.89
N GLU A 243 -6.81 2.20 -7.96
CA GLU A 243 -5.38 1.96 -8.23
C GLU A 243 -5.13 0.57 -8.82
N PHE A 244 -5.77 -0.47 -8.27
CA PHE A 244 -5.53 -1.87 -8.62
C PHE A 244 -6.61 -2.51 -9.50
N SER A 245 -7.63 -1.75 -9.92
CA SER A 245 -8.57 -2.19 -10.96
C SER A 245 -7.93 -2.14 -12.34
N THR A 246 -8.43 -2.96 -13.25
CA THR A 246 -7.97 -3.06 -14.63
C THR A 246 -9.09 -2.71 -15.62
N LYS A 247 -8.77 -2.70 -16.91
CA LYS A 247 -9.79 -2.57 -17.98
C LYS A 247 -10.73 -3.77 -18.05
N ASP A 248 -10.26 -4.92 -17.55
CA ASP A 248 -10.99 -6.21 -17.61
C ASP A 248 -11.72 -6.51 -16.28
N SER A 249 -11.65 -5.59 -15.30
CA SER A 249 -12.40 -5.71 -14.04
C SER A 249 -13.89 -5.67 -14.25
N PRO A 250 -14.73 -6.30 -13.40
CA PRO A 250 -16.20 -6.28 -13.49
C PRO A 250 -16.79 -4.86 -13.63
N VAL A 251 -16.20 -3.90 -12.90
CA VAL A 251 -16.37 -2.47 -13.17
C VAL A 251 -15.04 -1.94 -13.73
N PRO A 252 -14.96 -1.64 -15.04
CA PRO A 252 -13.71 -1.22 -15.66
C PRO A 252 -13.11 0.02 -15.01
N ARG A 253 -11.78 0.08 -14.92
CA ARG A 253 -11.03 1.19 -14.33
C ARG A 253 -11.48 2.57 -14.84
N ALA A 254 -11.75 2.70 -16.15
CA ALA A 254 -12.23 3.94 -16.75
C ALA A 254 -13.62 4.35 -16.22
N THR A 255 -14.50 3.37 -15.94
CA THR A 255 -15.81 3.62 -15.34
C THR A 255 -15.67 4.08 -13.89
N ILE A 256 -14.78 3.44 -13.10
CA ILE A 256 -14.50 3.86 -11.72
C ILE A 256 -13.97 5.31 -11.73
N HIS A 257 -13.01 5.63 -12.59
CA HIS A 257 -12.50 6.99 -12.73
C HIS A 257 -13.60 8.01 -13.01
N THR A 258 -14.49 7.68 -13.94
CA THR A 258 -15.62 8.55 -14.28
C THR A 258 -16.56 8.77 -13.09
N ILE A 259 -16.85 7.72 -12.31
CA ILE A 259 -17.67 7.81 -11.09
C ILE A 259 -16.99 8.71 -10.05
N LEU A 260 -15.71 8.48 -9.78
CA LEU A 260 -14.95 9.27 -8.81
C LEU A 260 -14.85 10.73 -9.22
N ALA A 261 -14.51 11.01 -10.47
CA ALA A 261 -14.35 12.38 -10.98
C ALA A 261 -15.67 13.15 -11.05
N SER A 262 -16.77 12.49 -11.49
CA SER A 262 -18.05 13.18 -11.71
C SER A 262 -18.91 13.31 -10.46
N ARG A 263 -18.89 12.32 -9.55
CA ARG A 263 -19.78 12.30 -8.38
C ARG A 263 -19.10 12.83 -7.12
N MET A 264 -17.86 12.45 -6.86
CA MET A 264 -17.12 12.91 -5.69
C MET A 264 -16.28 14.16 -6.00
N GLY A 265 -15.60 14.15 -7.14
CA GLY A 265 -14.64 15.19 -7.52
C GLY A 265 -13.29 15.02 -6.84
N ARG A 266 -12.26 15.52 -7.52
CA ARG A 266 -10.86 15.45 -7.09
C ARG A 266 -10.63 16.10 -5.71
N ASP A 267 -11.14 17.32 -5.54
CA ASP A 267 -10.86 18.12 -4.35
C ASP A 267 -11.46 17.48 -3.09
N GLN A 268 -12.65 16.91 -3.19
CA GLN A 268 -13.29 16.24 -2.07
C GLN A 268 -12.58 14.93 -1.72
N TYR A 269 -12.16 14.16 -2.72
CA TYR A 269 -11.34 12.96 -2.49
C TYR A 269 -10.07 13.30 -1.71
N ILE A 270 -9.32 14.29 -2.16
CA ILE A 270 -8.09 14.75 -1.50
C ILE A 270 -8.38 15.29 -0.11
N ASP A 271 -9.42 16.11 0.07
CA ASP A 271 -9.80 16.66 1.38
C ASP A 271 -10.06 15.56 2.41
N ARG A 272 -10.80 14.50 2.03
CA ARG A 272 -11.08 13.37 2.94
C ARG A 272 -9.82 12.62 3.33
N LEU A 273 -8.93 12.33 2.39
CA LEU A 273 -7.66 11.69 2.70
C LEU A 273 -6.74 12.57 3.56
N MET A 274 -6.71 13.87 3.30
CA MET A 274 -5.91 14.81 4.11
C MET A 274 -6.44 14.96 5.52
N LYS A 275 -7.76 14.97 5.71
CA LYS A 275 -8.39 14.97 7.04
C LYS A 275 -8.08 13.68 7.80
N LEU A 276 -8.17 12.52 7.13
CA LEU A 276 -7.79 11.25 7.72
C LEU A 276 -6.31 11.25 8.13
N ARG A 277 -5.41 11.66 7.23
CA ARG A 277 -3.97 11.76 7.51
C ARG A 277 -3.65 12.69 8.67
N GLY A 278 -4.38 13.82 8.78
CA GLY A 278 -4.22 14.81 9.84
C GLY A 278 -4.90 14.44 11.16
N HIS A 279 -5.72 13.37 11.17
CA HIS A 279 -6.45 12.97 12.35
C HIS A 279 -5.49 12.54 13.48
N PRO A 280 -5.69 13.00 14.74
CA PRO A 280 -4.77 12.72 15.84
C PRO A 280 -4.49 11.23 16.05
N LEU A 281 -5.49 10.36 15.91
CA LEU A 281 -5.34 8.91 16.07
C LEU A 281 -4.37 8.26 15.07
N LEU A 282 -4.15 8.87 13.89
CA LEU A 282 -3.18 8.40 12.92
C LEU A 282 -1.88 9.22 12.96
N ARG A 283 -2.01 10.56 12.97
CA ARG A 283 -0.85 11.46 12.93
C ARG A 283 0.07 11.24 14.11
N ASP A 284 -0.52 11.23 15.31
CA ASP A 284 0.19 11.21 16.59
C ASP A 284 0.23 9.81 17.22
N PHE A 285 -0.05 8.77 16.44
CA PHE A 285 -0.19 7.38 16.91
C PHE A 285 0.98 6.89 17.77
N GLU A 286 2.21 7.31 17.44
CA GLU A 286 3.42 6.89 18.16
C GLU A 286 3.63 7.64 19.47
N VAL A 287 3.10 8.86 19.55
CA VAL A 287 3.29 9.78 20.70
C VAL A 287 2.13 9.68 21.68
N LEU A 288 0.92 9.63 21.15
CA LEU A 288 -0.26 9.27 21.93
C LEU A 288 -0.20 7.76 22.11
N SER A 289 0.45 7.27 23.17
CA SER A 289 0.02 5.96 23.66
C SER A 289 -1.50 6.05 23.62
N GLN A 290 -2.14 5.15 22.84
CA GLN A 290 -3.60 5.06 22.84
C GLN A 290 -3.95 4.79 24.29
N LYS A 291 -4.08 5.87 25.06
CA LYS A 291 -4.53 5.78 26.43
C LYS A 291 -5.92 5.19 26.28
N LEU A 292 -6.00 3.93 26.58
CA LEU A 292 -7.23 3.31 27.01
C LEU A 292 -7.69 4.17 28.18
N SER A 293 -8.22 5.36 27.89
CA SER A 293 -8.90 6.13 28.86
C SER A 293 -10.16 5.33 29.10
N SER A 294 -10.07 4.44 30.11
CA SER A 294 -11.24 4.06 30.82
C SER A 294 -11.97 5.37 31.06
N ALA A 295 -13.03 5.59 30.27
CA ALA A 295 -13.93 6.67 30.54
C ALA A 295 -14.23 6.59 32.04
N PRO A 296 -14.34 7.69 32.81
CA PRO A 296 -14.61 7.65 34.24
C PRO A 296 -15.84 6.82 34.58
N THR A 297 -16.63 6.41 33.59
CA THR A 297 -17.87 5.63 33.63
C THR A 297 -17.69 4.16 33.21
N GLY A 298 -16.46 3.62 32.97
CA GLY A 298 -16.26 2.19 32.64
C GLY A 298 -16.74 1.78 31.24
N GLY A 299 -16.83 2.70 30.27
CA GLY A 299 -17.20 2.40 28.89
C GLY A 299 -16.07 1.76 28.07
N LEU A 300 -16.44 1.14 26.94
CA LEU A 300 -15.46 0.71 25.94
C LEU A 300 -14.71 1.93 25.37
N PRO A 301 -13.42 1.78 24.98
CA PRO A 301 -12.68 2.87 24.35
C PRO A 301 -13.37 3.33 23.05
N ASP A 302 -13.05 4.56 22.65
CA ASP A 302 -13.40 5.08 21.33
C ASP A 302 -12.67 4.30 20.22
N VAL A 303 -12.72 4.78 18.97
CA VAL A 303 -12.06 4.14 17.84
C VAL A 303 -10.58 3.89 18.12
N LEU A 304 -10.13 2.66 17.87
CA LEU A 304 -8.72 2.27 17.90
C LEU A 304 -8.25 1.90 16.50
N PHE A 305 -6.98 2.21 16.23
CA PHE A 305 -6.28 1.73 15.03
C PHE A 305 -5.24 0.68 15.40
N ASP A 306 -5.08 -0.32 14.53
CA ASP A 306 -3.96 -1.26 14.63
C ASP A 306 -2.68 -0.62 14.13
N LYS A 307 -1.55 -0.90 14.81
CA LYS A 307 -0.25 -0.32 14.46
C LYS A 307 0.16 -0.63 13.01
N SER A 308 0.03 -1.87 12.59
CA SER A 308 0.44 -2.28 11.23
C SER A 308 -0.41 -1.60 10.16
N PHE A 309 -1.70 -1.39 10.45
CA PHE A 309 -2.56 -0.60 9.57
C PHE A 309 -2.13 0.88 9.52
N VAL A 310 -1.78 1.48 10.66
CA VAL A 310 -1.32 2.88 10.69
C VAL A 310 -0.03 3.06 9.91
N ASP A 311 0.93 2.14 10.08
CA ASP A 311 2.18 2.14 9.30
C ASP A 311 1.88 2.02 7.81
N PHE A 312 1.04 1.05 7.41
CA PHE A 312 0.57 0.90 6.03
C PHE A 312 -0.09 2.17 5.47
N ALA A 313 -0.98 2.80 6.23
CA ALA A 313 -1.67 4.02 5.81
C ALA A 313 -0.69 5.18 5.62
N LYS A 314 0.24 5.39 6.57
CA LYS A 314 1.27 6.44 6.50
C LYS A 314 2.16 6.28 5.27
N ASP A 315 2.59 5.07 4.97
CA ASP A 315 3.46 4.78 3.82
C ASP A 315 2.75 5.03 2.48
N ASN A 316 1.44 4.78 2.43
CA ASN A 316 0.68 4.83 1.19
C ASN A 316 -0.13 6.12 0.96
N PHE A 317 -0.27 7.03 1.94
CA PHE A 317 -1.02 8.28 1.73
C PHE A 317 -0.54 9.08 0.52
N SER A 318 0.77 9.22 0.34
CA SER A 318 1.33 10.00 -0.77
C SER A 318 1.05 9.38 -2.14
N ARG A 319 0.92 8.06 -2.21
CA ARG A 319 0.53 7.31 -3.40
C ARG A 319 -0.96 7.53 -3.66
N LEU A 320 -1.80 7.29 -2.65
CA LEU A 320 -3.26 7.35 -2.77
C LEU A 320 -3.78 8.77 -3.05
N LEU A 321 -3.15 9.81 -2.53
CA LEU A 321 -3.50 11.20 -2.86
C LEU A 321 -3.34 11.52 -4.36
N ARG A 322 -2.46 10.83 -5.06
CA ARG A 322 -2.19 11.04 -6.51
C ARG A 322 -2.96 10.09 -7.41
N VAL A 323 -3.64 9.10 -6.84
CA VAL A 323 -4.33 8.05 -7.62
C VAL A 323 -5.39 8.65 -8.54
N ILE A 324 -6.20 9.60 -8.04
CA ILE A 324 -7.29 10.19 -8.80
C ILE A 324 -6.82 10.99 -10.04
N ASP A 325 -5.56 11.45 -10.02
CA ASP A 325 -4.94 12.19 -11.12
C ASP A 325 -4.32 11.27 -12.19
N ARG A 326 -4.31 9.96 -11.97
CA ARG A 326 -3.74 8.99 -12.91
C ARG A 326 -4.71 8.71 -14.03
N ASP A 327 -4.16 8.64 -15.25
CA ASP A 327 -4.91 8.24 -16.43
C ASP A 327 -5.50 6.84 -16.25
N PRO A 328 -6.80 6.63 -16.52
CA PRO A 328 -7.42 5.31 -16.41
C PRO A 328 -6.81 4.25 -17.33
N GLY A 329 -6.12 4.64 -18.41
CA GLY A 329 -5.36 3.74 -19.26
C GLY A 329 -4.02 3.26 -18.66
N MET A 330 -3.56 3.88 -17.58
CA MET A 330 -2.33 3.49 -16.89
C MET A 330 -2.63 2.46 -15.79
N GLU A 331 -2.57 1.19 -16.13
CA GLU A 331 -2.67 0.09 -15.17
C GLU A 331 -1.34 -0.11 -14.43
N ILE A 332 -1.43 -0.44 -13.14
CA ILE A 332 -0.25 -0.72 -12.33
C ILE A 332 0.03 -2.21 -12.36
N PRO A 333 1.25 -2.63 -12.75
CA PRO A 333 1.62 -4.02 -12.69
C PRO A 333 1.74 -4.47 -11.24
N VAL A 334 1.01 -5.49 -10.88
CA VAL A 334 1.16 -6.17 -9.59
C VAL A 334 1.87 -7.50 -9.82
N ILE A 335 2.98 -7.71 -9.11
CA ILE A 335 3.73 -8.96 -9.16
C ILE A 335 3.29 -9.83 -7.99
N ALA A 336 2.53 -10.87 -8.29
CA ALA A 336 2.14 -11.88 -7.31
C ALA A 336 2.78 -13.21 -7.70
N ASN A 337 3.49 -13.86 -6.77
CA ASN A 337 4.18 -15.14 -6.98
C ASN A 337 5.08 -15.20 -8.24
N GLY A 338 5.74 -14.09 -8.59
CA GLY A 338 6.56 -14.00 -9.80
C GLY A 338 5.77 -13.88 -11.11
N VAL A 339 4.45 -13.84 -11.07
CA VAL A 339 3.57 -13.61 -12.21
C VAL A 339 3.04 -12.18 -12.15
N GLN A 340 3.31 -11.41 -13.20
CA GLN A 340 2.81 -10.04 -13.31
C GLN A 340 1.32 -10.09 -13.67
N LYS A 341 0.47 -9.66 -12.73
CA LYS A 341 -0.97 -9.49 -12.94
C LYS A 341 -1.25 -8.01 -13.24
N GLY A 342 -2.14 -7.71 -14.19
CA GLY A 342 -2.58 -6.35 -14.48
C GLY A 342 -1.96 -5.66 -15.70
N ILE A 343 -0.95 -6.24 -16.36
CA ILE A 343 -0.48 -5.80 -17.69
C ILE A 343 -0.36 -7.02 -18.61
N SER A 344 -0.90 -6.92 -19.81
CA SER A 344 -0.76 -8.02 -20.78
C SER A 344 0.73 -8.20 -21.13
N ARG A 345 1.15 -9.46 -21.30
CA ARG A 345 2.52 -9.82 -21.68
C ARG A 345 2.95 -9.09 -22.96
N GLU A 346 2.02 -8.90 -23.87
CA GLU A 346 2.20 -8.16 -25.13
C GLU A 346 2.54 -6.67 -24.90
N MET A 347 1.91 -6.03 -23.91
CA MET A 347 2.21 -4.64 -23.54
C MET A 347 3.62 -4.51 -22.95
N VAL A 348 4.03 -5.44 -22.10
CA VAL A 348 5.39 -5.46 -21.51
C VAL A 348 6.43 -5.68 -22.60
N ASP A 349 6.19 -6.61 -23.52
CA ASP A 349 7.11 -6.89 -24.62
C ASP A 349 7.18 -5.70 -25.61
N SER A 350 6.05 -5.04 -25.85
CA SER A 350 6.00 -3.79 -26.64
C SER A 350 6.80 -2.67 -25.99
N LEU A 351 6.59 -2.44 -24.67
CA LEU A 351 7.33 -1.41 -23.92
C LEU A 351 8.83 -1.71 -23.85
N ARG A 352 9.23 -2.98 -23.67
CA ARG A 352 10.63 -3.40 -23.69
C ARG A 352 11.26 -3.17 -25.07
N SER A 353 10.52 -3.46 -26.15
CA SER A 353 10.97 -3.21 -27.51
C SER A 353 11.18 -1.72 -27.77
N GLN A 354 10.24 -0.87 -27.34
CA GLN A 354 10.36 0.59 -27.44
C GLN A 354 11.53 1.13 -26.61
N LEU A 355 11.76 0.58 -25.43
CA LEU A 355 12.86 0.98 -24.55
C LEU A 355 14.21 0.64 -25.20
N ALA A 356 14.37 -0.57 -25.72
CA ALA A 356 15.56 -1.01 -26.45
C ALA A 356 15.81 -0.16 -27.72
N GLU A 357 14.75 0.23 -28.45
CA GLU A 357 14.87 1.10 -29.61
C GLU A 357 15.32 2.52 -29.20
N LYS A 358 14.78 3.08 -28.12
CA LYS A 358 15.19 4.38 -27.58
C LYS A 358 16.63 4.38 -27.06
N GLU A 359 17.04 3.31 -26.36
CA GLU A 359 18.44 3.14 -25.92
C GLU A 359 19.40 3.10 -27.10
N LYS A 360 19.06 2.35 -28.15
CA LYS A 360 19.87 2.27 -29.37
C LYS A 360 19.94 3.62 -30.10
N ALA A 361 18.85 4.37 -30.14
CA ALA A 361 18.82 5.71 -30.73
C ALA A 361 19.66 6.71 -29.91
N LEU A 362 19.62 6.61 -28.58
CA LEU A 362 20.41 7.44 -27.68
C LEU A 362 21.91 7.15 -27.85
N GLN A 363 22.30 5.89 -27.88
CA GLN A 363 23.68 5.49 -28.11
C GLN A 363 24.22 6.00 -29.45
N LYS A 364 23.41 5.91 -30.52
CA LYS A 364 23.79 6.45 -31.84
C LYS A 364 23.93 7.97 -31.79
N ALA A 365 23.06 8.69 -31.10
CA ALA A 365 23.17 10.14 -30.96
C ALA A 365 24.43 10.56 -30.19
N GLU A 366 24.81 9.78 -29.15
CA GLU A 366 26.05 10.01 -28.41
C GLU A 366 27.30 9.78 -29.29
N GLU A 367 27.29 8.71 -30.11
CA GLU A 367 28.39 8.45 -31.08
C GLU A 367 28.48 9.56 -32.11
N ASP A 368 27.35 10.05 -32.64
CA ASP A 368 27.29 11.16 -33.58
C ASP A 368 27.81 12.48 -32.95
N LEU A 369 27.46 12.76 -31.69
CA LEU A 369 27.98 13.90 -30.94
C LEU A 369 29.48 13.83 -30.72
N LEU A 370 30.00 12.66 -30.36
CA LEU A 370 31.44 12.43 -30.22
C LEU A 370 32.17 12.60 -31.53
N SER A 371 31.63 12.10 -32.65
CA SER A 371 32.17 12.25 -33.98
C SER A 371 32.24 13.73 -34.42
N ARG A 372 31.13 14.47 -34.24
CA ARG A 372 31.08 15.92 -34.53
C ARG A 372 32.02 16.72 -33.64
N GLY A 373 32.15 16.36 -32.36
CA GLY A 373 33.10 16.97 -31.44
C GLY A 373 34.54 16.79 -31.88
N ARG A 374 34.92 15.62 -32.41
CA ARG A 374 36.25 15.36 -32.98
C ARG A 374 36.49 16.19 -34.28
N GLN A 375 35.47 16.25 -35.15
CA GLN A 375 35.56 17.06 -36.40
C GLN A 375 35.74 18.54 -36.07
N LEU A 376 34.95 19.08 -35.16
CA LEU A 376 35.06 20.48 -34.73
C LEU A 376 36.43 20.78 -34.10
N GLY A 377 36.94 19.86 -33.26
CA GLY A 377 38.30 19.99 -32.70
C GLY A 377 39.38 20.02 -33.77
N GLN A 378 39.23 19.23 -34.82
CA GLN A 378 40.17 19.18 -35.94
C GLN A 378 40.10 20.45 -36.79
N GLU A 379 38.88 20.92 -37.12
CA GLU A 379 38.70 22.19 -37.84
C GLU A 379 39.25 23.38 -37.04
N GLN A 380 39.07 23.43 -35.75
CA GLN A 380 39.66 24.46 -34.89
C GLN A 380 41.18 24.42 -34.88
N ALA A 381 41.77 23.23 -34.86
CA ALA A 381 43.23 23.07 -34.92
C ALA A 381 43.77 23.50 -36.26
N ASP A 382 43.12 23.15 -37.38
CA ASP A 382 43.51 23.52 -38.72
C ASP A 382 43.36 25.02 -38.94
N HIS A 383 42.26 25.63 -38.44
CA HIS A 383 42.09 27.09 -38.49
C HIS A 383 43.16 27.82 -37.67
N ARG A 384 43.58 27.30 -36.52
CA ARG A 384 44.68 27.86 -35.73
C ARG A 384 46.02 27.81 -36.52
N ARG A 385 46.34 26.67 -37.14
CA ARG A 385 47.54 26.51 -37.99
C ARG A 385 47.52 27.46 -39.18
N ALA A 386 46.37 27.57 -39.85
CA ALA A 386 46.22 28.51 -40.97
C ALA A 386 46.43 29.97 -40.51
N LYS A 387 45.91 30.35 -39.35
CA LYS A 387 46.11 31.67 -38.77
C LYS A 387 47.56 31.94 -38.39
N GLU A 388 48.25 30.95 -37.84
CA GLU A 388 49.70 31.06 -37.51
C GLU A 388 50.54 31.19 -38.77
N THR A 389 50.29 30.40 -39.84
CA THR A 389 51.01 30.50 -41.11
C THR A 389 50.77 31.85 -41.81
N ALA A 390 49.52 32.35 -41.79
CA ALA A 390 49.19 33.66 -42.30
C ALA A 390 49.90 34.80 -41.56
N ALA A 391 50.00 34.70 -40.24
CA ALA A 391 50.70 35.68 -39.41
C ALA A 391 52.22 35.72 -39.69
N VAL A 392 52.83 34.54 -39.90
CA VAL A 392 54.25 34.46 -40.31
C VAL A 392 54.46 35.08 -41.66
N GLU A 393 53.58 34.79 -42.64
CA GLU A 393 53.73 35.36 -44.04
C GLU A 393 53.50 36.89 -44.04
N ILE A 394 52.55 37.39 -43.27
CA ILE A 394 52.33 38.83 -43.07
C ILE A 394 53.62 39.50 -42.51
N SER A 395 54.23 38.88 -41.52
CA SER A 395 55.49 39.38 -40.92
C SER A 395 56.62 39.38 -41.96
N ARG A 396 56.72 38.33 -42.78
CA ARG A 396 57.70 38.25 -43.89
C ARG A 396 57.49 39.35 -44.93
N ILE A 397 56.22 39.53 -45.35
CA ILE A 397 55.88 40.59 -46.33
C ILE A 397 56.18 41.97 -45.74
N LYS A 398 55.90 42.23 -44.48
CA LYS A 398 56.24 43.50 -43.83
C LYS A 398 57.74 43.76 -43.83
N SER A 399 58.56 42.77 -43.48
CA SER A 399 60.00 42.90 -43.43
C SER A 399 60.60 43.18 -44.85
N VAL A 400 60.06 42.50 -45.90
CA VAL A 400 60.43 42.74 -47.26
C VAL A 400 60.01 44.14 -47.69
N ASN A 401 58.83 44.62 -47.41
CA ASN A 401 58.39 45.98 -47.72
C ASN A 401 59.24 47.04 -47.01
N GLU A 402 59.58 46.85 -45.74
CA GLU A 402 60.47 47.75 -45.00
C GLU A 402 61.89 47.78 -45.60
N ALA A 403 62.41 46.65 -46.09
CA ALA A 403 63.66 46.57 -46.77
C ALA A 403 63.62 47.31 -48.13
N LEU A 404 62.53 47.10 -48.89
CA LEU A 404 62.34 47.82 -50.18
C LEU A 404 62.20 49.34 -49.98
N GLN A 405 61.48 49.77 -48.92
CA GLN A 405 61.35 51.19 -48.59
C GLN A 405 62.72 51.79 -48.26
N ARG A 406 63.56 51.14 -47.46
CA ARG A 406 64.92 51.61 -47.12
C ARG A 406 65.78 51.67 -48.40
N HIS A 407 65.70 50.67 -49.24
CA HIS A 407 66.44 50.70 -50.52
C HIS A 407 66.00 51.88 -51.43
N HIS A 408 64.70 52.11 -51.52
CA HIS A 408 64.15 53.24 -52.28
C HIS A 408 64.56 54.60 -51.70
N GLU A 409 64.54 54.72 -50.33
CA GLU A 409 65.06 55.95 -49.68
C GLU A 409 66.56 56.20 -49.94
N ASP A 410 67.35 55.14 -49.96
CA ASP A 410 68.78 55.20 -50.22
C ASP A 410 69.06 55.54 -51.73
N ASP A 411 68.28 54.96 -52.65
CA ASP A 411 68.31 55.31 -54.07
C ASP A 411 67.94 56.78 -54.29
N LEU A 412 66.87 57.27 -53.59
CA LEU A 412 66.50 58.68 -53.67
C LEU A 412 67.57 59.61 -53.12
N LYS A 413 68.22 59.25 -51.98
CA LYS A 413 69.36 60.02 -51.47
C LYS A 413 70.53 60.02 -52.50
N TYR A 414 70.80 58.90 -53.14
CA TYR A 414 71.84 58.79 -54.16
C TYR A 414 71.51 59.69 -55.37
N VAL A 415 70.31 59.68 -55.85
CA VAL A 415 69.82 60.53 -56.96
C VAL A 415 69.92 62.01 -56.61
N VAL A 416 69.47 62.40 -55.39
CA VAL A 416 69.53 63.79 -54.94
C VAL A 416 70.97 64.23 -54.81
N THR A 417 71.88 63.39 -54.24
CA THR A 417 73.31 63.71 -54.18
C THR A 417 73.97 63.83 -55.57
N TYR A 418 73.62 62.90 -56.46
CA TYR A 418 74.12 62.94 -57.83
C TYR A 418 73.65 64.18 -58.64
N VAL A 419 72.39 64.55 -58.46
CA VAL A 419 71.84 65.77 -59.09
C VAL A 419 72.48 67.04 -58.48
N SER A 420 72.68 67.09 -57.17
CA SER A 420 73.34 68.25 -56.53
C SER A 420 74.82 68.40 -56.86
N VAL A 421 75.53 67.32 -57.20
CA VAL A 421 76.92 67.34 -57.66
C VAL A 421 77.01 67.78 -59.17
N LYS A 422 75.97 67.55 -59.99
CA LYS A 422 75.92 67.94 -61.37
C LYS A 422 75.49 69.40 -61.63
N ILE A 423 74.89 70.03 -60.64
CA ILE A 423 74.46 71.44 -60.67
C ILE A 423 75.47 72.39 -60.07
N ARG A 424 76.56 71.89 -59.52
CA ARG A 424 77.77 72.67 -59.20
C ARG A 424 78.80 72.52 -60.32
#